data_cbd7201aba098602e76272f19674f614
#
_entry.id   cbd7201aba098602e76272f19674f614
#
_cell.length_a   1.000
_cell.length_b   1.000
_cell.length_c   1.000
_cell.angle_alpha   90.00
_cell.angle_beta   90.00
_cell.angle_gamma   90.00
#
_symmetry.space_group_name_H-M   'P 1'
#
loop_
_entity.id
_entity.type
_entity.pdbx_description
1 polymer ?
#
loop_
_entity_poly.entity_id
_entity_poly.type
_entity_poly.pdbx_seq_one_letter_code
_entity_poly.pdbx_strand_id
1 'polypeptide(L)'
;MTHRNSPLTPAGRLRLVLRVEDDGRPIAHVAAEAGVARSTLTKWVHRYRHDGPEALEDRSSAPVRRPSRPPIEVLELIDAWRREHKWSARRIALELASRGHHYCVRTIGRWLERLGISRRRDLDPTGENNREPGKIIARFPGHMLHLDVKKVGQIPDGGGWRLHGRGHAKARKQRVGYTYLHSAIDGYSRLAYTEALENETAATTIGFFSRARAFFAAHGITRLVRVVTDNGSNYRAKTFVRTVNAHASRHQRTRPYTPRHNGKVERYQRILAEECLYAHAFYSEDERREAISVWVHHYNYHRPHTACADQPPATRVHERVDNVMTSY
;
A
#
# COMPACT_ATOMS: atom_id res chain seq x y z
N MET A 1 25.19 -9.05 -16.21
CA MET A 1 24.33 -10.18 -15.82
C MET A 1 23.76 -10.80 -17.09
N THR A 2 24.10 -12.06 -17.36
CA THR A 2 23.55 -12.83 -18.48
C THR A 2 22.06 -13.06 -18.26
N HIS A 3 21.23 -12.74 -19.24
CA HIS A 3 19.79 -13.00 -19.16
C HIS A 3 19.58 -14.52 -18.98
N ARG A 4 18.73 -14.94 -18.02
CA ARG A 4 18.47 -16.35 -17.69
C ARG A 4 18.06 -17.21 -18.92
N ASN A 5 17.49 -16.58 -19.94
CA ASN A 5 17.06 -17.20 -21.20
C ASN A 5 18.04 -16.94 -22.37
N SER A 6 19.27 -16.53 -22.10
CA SER A 6 20.27 -16.40 -23.17
C SER A 6 20.60 -17.78 -23.72
N PRO A 7 20.46 -18.03 -25.02
CA PRO A 7 20.69 -19.36 -25.63
C PRO A 7 22.11 -19.86 -25.43
N LEU A 8 23.07 -18.95 -25.16
CA LEU A 8 24.46 -19.33 -24.91
C LEU A 8 25.13 -18.39 -23.92
N THR A 9 25.66 -18.98 -22.86
CA THR A 9 26.52 -18.29 -21.88
C THR A 9 27.90 -18.01 -22.51
N PRO A 10 28.72 -17.08 -21.95
CA PRO A 10 30.09 -16.86 -22.41
C PRO A 10 30.92 -18.14 -22.51
N ALA A 11 30.82 -19.03 -21.53
CA ALA A 11 31.45 -20.34 -21.55
C ALA A 11 30.92 -21.25 -22.68
N GLY A 12 29.62 -21.16 -23.00
CA GLY A 12 29.03 -21.86 -24.12
C GLY A 12 29.54 -21.34 -25.45
N ARG A 13 29.63 -20.00 -25.59
CA ARG A 13 30.21 -19.36 -26.78
C ARG A 13 31.68 -19.77 -26.99
N LEU A 14 32.47 -19.78 -25.93
CA LEU A 14 33.87 -20.21 -25.98
C LEU A 14 33.99 -21.64 -26.47
N ARG A 15 33.22 -22.59 -25.93
CA ARG A 15 33.22 -23.98 -26.41
C ARG A 15 32.92 -24.12 -27.91
N LEU A 16 32.00 -23.34 -28.44
CA LEU A 16 31.70 -23.37 -29.86
C LEU A 16 32.81 -22.76 -30.72
N VAL A 17 33.42 -21.69 -30.21
CA VAL A 17 34.56 -21.05 -30.88
C VAL A 17 35.76 -21.99 -30.93
N LEU A 18 36.12 -22.69 -29.84
CA LEU A 18 37.21 -23.64 -29.78
C LEU A 18 37.00 -24.83 -30.73
N ARG A 19 35.76 -25.30 -30.93
CA ARG A 19 35.47 -26.33 -31.93
C ARG A 19 35.77 -25.86 -33.38
N VAL A 20 35.74 -24.56 -33.63
CA VAL A 20 36.15 -24.01 -34.92
C VAL A 20 37.65 -23.79 -34.99
N GLU A 21 38.25 -23.23 -33.94
CA GLU A 21 39.67 -22.83 -33.91
C GLU A 21 40.60 -24.02 -33.68
N ASP A 22 40.31 -24.86 -32.70
CA ASP A 22 41.21 -25.97 -32.26
C ASP A 22 40.91 -27.24 -33.04
N ASP A 23 39.60 -27.58 -33.25
CA ASP A 23 39.20 -28.81 -33.96
C ASP A 23 39.15 -28.61 -35.49
N GLY A 24 39.34 -27.38 -35.97
CA GLY A 24 39.28 -27.05 -37.42
C GLY A 24 37.94 -27.25 -38.08
N ARG A 25 36.84 -27.31 -37.31
CA ARG A 25 35.50 -27.60 -37.87
C ARG A 25 34.91 -26.40 -38.62
N PRO A 26 34.23 -26.62 -39.73
CA PRO A 26 33.57 -25.53 -40.46
C PRO A 26 32.53 -24.80 -39.63
N ILE A 27 32.56 -23.46 -39.63
CA ILE A 27 31.63 -22.59 -38.84
C ILE A 27 30.17 -22.94 -39.12
N ALA A 28 29.81 -23.28 -40.37
CA ALA A 28 28.45 -23.62 -40.73
C ALA A 28 27.95 -24.90 -40.03
N HIS A 29 28.80 -25.91 -39.90
CA HIS A 29 28.44 -27.17 -39.21
C HIS A 29 28.29 -26.97 -37.71
N VAL A 30 29.26 -26.30 -37.08
CA VAL A 30 29.21 -26.02 -35.64
C VAL A 30 28.01 -25.14 -35.30
N ALA A 31 27.65 -24.15 -36.11
CA ALA A 31 26.51 -23.30 -35.91
C ALA A 31 25.17 -24.09 -36.03
N ALA A 32 25.06 -24.97 -37.02
CA ALA A 32 23.88 -25.81 -37.21
C ALA A 32 23.68 -26.78 -36.02
N GLU A 33 24.72 -27.45 -35.58
CA GLU A 33 24.69 -28.37 -34.43
C GLU A 33 24.30 -27.64 -33.11
N ALA A 34 24.75 -26.40 -32.95
CA ALA A 34 24.45 -25.59 -31.78
C ALA A 34 23.10 -24.85 -31.87
N GLY A 35 22.36 -24.93 -32.96
CA GLY A 35 21.11 -24.21 -33.16
C GLY A 35 21.28 -22.69 -33.21
N VAL A 36 22.44 -22.18 -33.63
CA VAL A 36 22.72 -20.74 -33.74
C VAL A 36 22.91 -20.33 -35.19
N ALA A 37 22.57 -19.07 -35.50
CA ALA A 37 22.82 -18.57 -36.85
C ALA A 37 24.33 -18.55 -37.16
N ARG A 38 24.70 -18.93 -38.37
CA ARG A 38 26.10 -18.92 -38.87
C ARG A 38 26.76 -17.54 -38.61
N SER A 39 26.03 -16.45 -38.92
CA SER A 39 26.53 -15.07 -38.69
C SER A 39 26.85 -14.75 -37.24
N THR A 40 26.12 -15.38 -36.32
CA THR A 40 26.35 -15.20 -34.85
C THR A 40 27.67 -15.90 -34.44
N LEU A 41 27.88 -17.14 -34.88
CA LEU A 41 29.12 -17.86 -34.59
C LEU A 41 30.31 -17.20 -35.28
N THR A 42 30.18 -16.76 -36.55
CA THR A 42 31.23 -16.00 -37.26
C THR A 42 31.65 -14.77 -36.48
N LYS A 43 30.67 -14.01 -35.91
CA LYS A 43 30.97 -12.85 -35.09
C LYS A 43 31.76 -13.20 -33.81
N TRP A 44 31.42 -14.33 -33.17
CA TRP A 44 32.14 -14.76 -31.97
C TRP A 44 33.55 -15.24 -32.28
N VAL A 45 33.75 -16.02 -33.37
CA VAL A 45 35.07 -16.42 -33.85
C VAL A 45 35.92 -15.18 -34.15
N HIS A 46 35.40 -14.20 -34.84
CA HIS A 46 36.13 -12.96 -35.16
C HIS A 46 36.54 -12.21 -33.89
N ARG A 47 35.60 -12.09 -32.91
CA ARG A 47 35.93 -11.45 -31.63
C ARG A 47 36.99 -12.19 -30.84
N TYR A 48 36.92 -13.51 -30.81
CA TYR A 48 37.90 -14.34 -30.13
C TYR A 48 39.30 -14.20 -30.73
N ARG A 49 39.37 -14.20 -32.06
CA ARG A 49 40.65 -14.01 -32.80
C ARG A 49 41.29 -12.67 -32.53
N HIS A 50 40.48 -11.63 -32.36
CA HIS A 50 40.95 -10.25 -32.22
C HIS A 50 41.23 -9.86 -30.75
N ASP A 51 40.31 -10.17 -29.87
CA ASP A 51 40.30 -9.68 -28.47
C ASP A 51 40.40 -10.81 -27.42
N GLY A 52 40.55 -12.07 -27.83
CA GLY A 52 40.66 -13.23 -26.92
C GLY A 52 39.32 -13.68 -26.30
N PRO A 53 39.37 -14.61 -25.33
CA PRO A 53 38.18 -15.21 -24.72
C PRO A 53 37.29 -14.23 -23.96
N GLU A 54 37.84 -13.15 -23.41
CA GLU A 54 37.07 -12.13 -22.69
C GLU A 54 36.13 -11.35 -23.61
N ALA A 55 36.41 -11.32 -24.91
CA ALA A 55 35.55 -10.67 -25.90
C ALA A 55 34.22 -11.40 -26.14
N LEU A 56 34.04 -12.60 -25.61
CA LEU A 56 32.82 -13.40 -25.67
C LEU A 56 31.82 -13.05 -24.59
N GLU A 57 32.20 -12.19 -23.64
CA GLU A 57 31.28 -11.63 -22.64
C GLU A 57 30.17 -10.81 -23.29
N ASP A 58 29.04 -10.64 -22.55
CA ASP A 58 27.92 -9.85 -23.03
C ASP A 58 28.32 -8.37 -23.11
N ARG A 59 28.28 -7.81 -24.32
CA ARG A 59 28.46 -6.37 -24.50
C ARG A 59 27.11 -5.65 -24.35
N SER A 60 27.16 -4.46 -23.75
CA SER A 60 25.98 -3.61 -23.65
C SER A 60 25.41 -3.32 -25.05
N SER A 61 24.11 -3.59 -25.23
CA SER A 61 23.38 -3.22 -26.44
C SER A 61 22.98 -1.74 -26.47
N ALA A 62 23.34 -0.97 -25.44
CA ALA A 62 23.03 0.43 -25.37
C ALA A 62 23.80 1.21 -26.46
N PRO A 63 23.17 2.16 -27.17
CA PRO A 63 23.82 2.98 -28.16
C PRO A 63 25.02 3.72 -27.56
N VAL A 64 26.16 3.66 -28.25
CA VAL A 64 27.37 4.41 -27.86
C VAL A 64 27.09 5.92 -27.88
N ARG A 65 26.37 6.37 -28.90
CA ARG A 65 25.95 7.77 -29.03
C ARG A 65 24.50 7.91 -28.51
N ARG A 66 24.31 8.76 -27.51
CA ARG A 66 23.01 9.10 -26.92
C ARG A 66 22.68 10.56 -27.19
N PRO A 67 22.06 10.91 -28.34
CA PRO A 67 21.78 12.30 -28.73
C PRO A 67 20.96 13.09 -27.70
N SER A 68 20.17 12.41 -26.90
CA SER A 68 19.30 13.01 -25.86
C SER A 68 19.97 13.19 -24.49
N ARG A 69 21.29 12.89 -24.38
CA ARG A 69 22.02 13.15 -23.13
C ARG A 69 22.41 14.63 -23.09
N PRO A 70 21.96 15.37 -22.07
CA PRO A 70 22.43 16.77 -21.92
C PRO A 70 23.94 16.82 -21.71
N PRO A 71 24.64 17.85 -22.22
CA PRO A 71 26.03 18.16 -21.88
C PRO A 71 26.21 18.31 -20.37
N ILE A 72 27.42 18.18 -19.88
CA ILE A 72 27.71 18.21 -18.44
C ILE A 72 27.32 19.56 -17.84
N GLU A 73 27.58 20.65 -18.57
CA GLU A 73 27.27 22.02 -18.15
C GLU A 73 25.75 22.22 -17.93
N VAL A 74 24.92 21.58 -18.77
CA VAL A 74 23.47 21.62 -18.63
C VAL A 74 23.01 20.78 -17.43
N LEU A 75 23.69 19.66 -17.14
CA LEU A 75 23.38 18.84 -15.95
C LEU A 75 23.75 19.57 -14.67
N GLU A 76 24.85 20.32 -14.65
CA GLU A 76 25.25 21.16 -13.52
C GLU A 76 24.22 22.28 -13.27
N LEU A 77 23.73 22.92 -14.33
CA LEU A 77 22.65 23.91 -14.22
C LEU A 77 21.36 23.31 -13.67
N ILE A 78 20.99 22.10 -14.13
CA ILE A 78 19.80 21.38 -13.62
C ILE A 78 19.97 21.09 -12.12
N ASP A 79 21.13 20.61 -11.69
CA ASP A 79 21.42 20.31 -10.28
C ASP A 79 21.41 21.59 -9.44
N ALA A 80 22.13 22.64 -9.85
CA ALA A 80 22.20 23.91 -9.15
C ALA A 80 20.78 24.52 -8.97
N TRP A 81 20.02 24.68 -10.04
CA TRP A 81 18.70 25.30 -9.96
C TRP A 81 17.71 24.44 -9.12
N ARG A 82 17.89 23.12 -9.18
CA ARG A 82 17.07 22.24 -8.35
C ARG A 82 17.40 22.41 -6.88
N ARG A 83 18.68 22.53 -6.51
CA ARG A 83 19.11 22.69 -5.10
C ARG A 83 18.86 24.10 -4.57
N GLU A 84 19.24 25.13 -5.31
CA GLU A 84 19.14 26.53 -4.87
C GLU A 84 17.70 27.04 -4.89
N HIS A 85 17.02 26.89 -6.04
CA HIS A 85 15.70 27.48 -6.24
C HIS A 85 14.56 26.50 -6.00
N LYS A 86 14.85 25.21 -5.73
CA LYS A 86 13.85 24.15 -5.54
C LYS A 86 12.88 24.02 -6.73
N TRP A 87 13.30 24.40 -7.95
CA TRP A 87 12.44 24.41 -9.13
C TRP A 87 11.99 23.03 -9.56
N SER A 88 10.77 22.94 -10.10
CA SER A 88 10.22 21.72 -10.67
C SER A 88 10.88 21.41 -12.03
N ALA A 89 10.80 20.14 -12.46
CA ALA A 89 11.29 19.73 -13.78
C ALA A 89 10.71 20.59 -14.93
N ARG A 90 9.44 21.01 -14.82
CA ARG A 90 8.80 21.90 -15.80
C ARG A 90 9.42 23.29 -15.79
N ARG A 91 9.68 23.88 -14.62
CA ARG A 91 10.31 25.20 -14.52
C ARG A 91 11.72 25.16 -15.08
N ILE A 92 12.50 24.14 -14.72
CA ILE A 92 13.87 23.95 -15.24
C ILE A 92 13.86 23.81 -16.77
N ALA A 93 12.93 23.04 -17.34
CA ALA A 93 12.82 22.88 -18.78
C ALA A 93 12.54 24.22 -19.50
N LEU A 94 11.67 25.06 -18.93
CA LEU A 94 11.38 26.40 -19.47
C LEU A 94 12.60 27.33 -19.40
N GLU A 95 13.32 27.28 -18.29
CA GLU A 95 14.51 28.12 -18.10
C GLU A 95 15.67 27.69 -19.01
N LEU A 96 15.82 26.37 -19.23
CA LEU A 96 16.79 25.87 -20.21
C LEU A 96 16.42 26.28 -21.63
N ALA A 97 15.12 26.25 -21.99
CA ALA A 97 14.63 26.64 -23.29
C ALA A 97 14.92 28.13 -23.58
N SER A 98 14.78 29.02 -22.59
CA SER A 98 15.14 30.45 -22.74
C SER A 98 16.63 30.71 -23.00
N ARG A 99 17.48 29.72 -22.68
CA ARG A 99 18.91 29.70 -22.92
C ARG A 99 19.34 28.89 -24.15
N GLY A 100 18.38 28.49 -24.98
CA GLY A 100 18.63 27.73 -26.21
C GLY A 100 18.77 26.21 -26.02
N HIS A 101 18.55 25.68 -24.80
CA HIS A 101 18.62 24.25 -24.51
C HIS A 101 17.21 23.63 -24.41
N HIS A 102 16.78 22.94 -25.45
CA HIS A 102 15.43 22.39 -25.56
C HIS A 102 15.37 20.94 -25.09
N TYR A 103 14.85 20.70 -23.86
CA TYR A 103 14.60 19.37 -23.30
C TYR A 103 13.15 19.24 -22.84
N CYS A 104 12.54 18.07 -23.10
CA CYS A 104 11.22 17.83 -22.60
C CYS A 104 11.25 17.61 -21.06
N VAL A 105 10.14 17.97 -20.40
CA VAL A 105 9.98 17.87 -18.94
C VAL A 105 10.31 16.46 -18.43
N ARG A 106 9.95 15.42 -19.20
CA ARG A 106 10.22 14.03 -18.85
C ARG A 106 11.72 13.70 -18.82
N THR A 107 12.50 14.29 -19.74
CA THR A 107 13.97 14.16 -19.76
C THR A 107 14.59 14.79 -18.53
N ILE A 108 14.17 16.02 -18.18
CA ILE A 108 14.62 16.70 -16.96
C ILE A 108 14.24 15.85 -15.72
N GLY A 109 13.01 15.36 -15.62
CA GLY A 109 12.57 14.51 -14.52
C GLY A 109 13.43 13.26 -14.33
N ARG A 110 13.80 12.56 -15.42
CA ARG A 110 14.72 11.41 -15.38
C ARG A 110 16.11 11.76 -14.87
N TRP A 111 16.62 12.95 -15.22
CA TRP A 111 17.92 13.40 -14.73
C TRP A 111 17.86 13.80 -13.26
N LEU A 112 16.81 14.48 -12.82
CA LEU A 112 16.59 14.73 -11.38
C LEU A 112 16.53 13.44 -10.57
N GLU A 113 15.94 12.39 -11.12
CA GLU A 113 15.89 11.06 -10.48
C GLU A 113 17.28 10.40 -10.42
N ARG A 114 18.04 10.43 -11.52
CA ARG A 114 19.42 9.90 -11.57
C ARG A 114 20.38 10.65 -10.63
N LEU A 115 20.18 11.95 -10.47
CA LEU A 115 20.94 12.78 -9.53
C LEU A 115 20.47 12.62 -8.07
N GLY A 116 19.43 11.82 -7.81
CA GLY A 116 18.87 11.60 -6.46
C GLY A 116 18.15 12.81 -5.87
N ILE A 117 17.77 13.80 -6.69
CA ILE A 117 17.16 15.08 -6.28
C ILE A 117 15.75 15.28 -6.85
N SER A 118 15.08 14.21 -7.24
CA SER A 118 13.74 14.29 -7.84
C SER A 118 12.69 14.77 -6.84
N ARG A 119 12.75 14.31 -5.62
CA ARG A 119 11.79 14.65 -4.56
C ARG A 119 12.29 15.85 -3.75
N ARG A 120 11.38 16.71 -3.31
CA ARG A 120 11.71 17.89 -2.53
C ARG A 120 12.44 17.56 -1.21
N ARG A 121 12.13 16.44 -0.62
CA ARG A 121 12.79 15.94 0.60
C ARG A 121 14.26 15.55 0.40
N ASP A 122 14.65 15.22 -0.85
CA ASP A 122 16.01 14.79 -1.17
C ASP A 122 16.96 16.00 -1.33
N LEU A 123 16.41 17.24 -1.37
CA LEU A 123 17.16 18.47 -1.55
C LEU A 123 17.76 19.03 -0.26
N ASP A 124 17.15 18.69 0.87
CA ASP A 124 17.54 19.12 2.21
C ASP A 124 17.49 17.93 3.17
N PRO A 125 18.52 17.07 3.21
CA PRO A 125 18.53 15.89 4.07
C PRO A 125 18.32 16.18 5.55
N THR A 126 18.73 17.37 6.00
CA THR A 126 18.57 17.86 7.38
C THR A 126 17.48 18.92 7.52
N GLY A 127 16.83 19.34 6.42
CA GLY A 127 15.86 20.42 6.39
C GLY A 127 14.46 20.07 6.85
N GLU A 128 13.62 21.08 6.99
CA GLU A 128 12.22 20.96 7.45
C GLU A 128 11.34 20.05 6.58
N ASN A 129 11.67 19.91 5.31
CA ASN A 129 10.92 19.10 4.34
C ASN A 129 11.22 17.58 4.44
N ASN A 130 12.25 17.21 5.20
CA ASN A 130 12.66 15.83 5.43
C ASN A 130 11.99 15.19 6.66
N ARG A 131 11.02 15.86 7.25
CA ARG A 131 10.20 15.27 8.31
C ARG A 131 9.50 14.05 7.73
N GLU A 132 9.88 12.87 8.22
CA GLU A 132 9.04 11.70 8.03
C GLU A 132 7.62 12.08 8.45
N PRO A 133 6.59 11.74 7.64
CA PRO A 133 5.21 11.98 8.04
C PRO A 133 5.02 11.35 9.42
N GLY A 134 4.78 12.18 10.44
CA GLY A 134 4.68 11.72 11.81
C GLY A 134 3.72 10.54 11.89
N LYS A 135 4.20 9.39 12.33
CA LYS A 135 3.34 8.22 12.56
C LYS A 135 2.37 8.57 13.68
N ILE A 136 1.08 8.47 13.40
CA ILE A 136 0.05 8.59 14.44
C ILE A 136 0.08 7.28 15.24
N ILE A 137 0.80 7.32 16.38
CA ILE A 137 0.97 6.16 17.25
C ILE A 137 0.10 6.34 18.49
N ALA A 138 -0.83 5.42 18.71
CA ALA A 138 -1.50 5.28 19.98
C ALA A 138 -0.49 4.70 21.00
N ARG A 139 -0.38 5.30 22.17
CA ARG A 139 0.66 4.97 23.16
C ARG A 139 0.17 4.04 24.26
N PHE A 140 -1.14 3.99 24.48
CA PHE A 140 -1.81 3.17 25.50
C PHE A 140 -3.27 2.93 25.11
N PRO A 141 -3.97 1.96 25.69
CA PRO A 141 -5.39 1.72 25.44
C PRO A 141 -6.23 2.97 25.74
N GLY A 142 -7.15 3.32 24.84
CA GLY A 142 -7.98 4.52 24.96
C GLY A 142 -7.31 5.83 24.53
N HIS A 143 -6.02 5.81 24.13
CA HIS A 143 -5.38 7.01 23.61
C HIS A 143 -6.06 7.52 22.33
N MET A 144 -6.46 6.62 21.45
CA MET A 144 -7.13 6.94 20.18
C MET A 144 -8.16 5.88 19.85
N LEU A 145 -9.42 6.26 19.86
CA LEU A 145 -10.52 5.43 19.37
C LEU A 145 -10.90 5.90 17.97
N HIS A 146 -10.78 5.02 16.98
CA HIS A 146 -11.12 5.29 15.59
C HIS A 146 -12.53 4.79 15.30
N LEU A 147 -13.38 5.65 14.76
CA LEU A 147 -14.74 5.30 14.33
C LEU A 147 -14.89 5.45 12.83
N ASP A 148 -15.67 4.56 12.25
CA ASP A 148 -16.03 4.60 10.83
C ASP A 148 -17.33 3.85 10.58
N VAL A 149 -18.01 4.16 9.47
CA VAL A 149 -19.22 3.47 9.02
C VAL A 149 -19.00 2.91 7.63
N LYS A 150 -19.23 1.62 7.46
CA LYS A 150 -19.20 0.93 6.18
C LYS A 150 -20.62 0.59 5.74
N LYS A 151 -21.03 1.16 4.62
CA LYS A 151 -22.30 0.84 3.98
C LYS A 151 -22.17 -0.43 3.15
N VAL A 152 -23.03 -1.42 3.39
CA VAL A 152 -23.08 -2.68 2.67
C VAL A 152 -24.51 -2.97 2.21
N GLY A 153 -24.68 -3.53 1.01
CA GLY A 153 -26.00 -3.94 0.53
C GLY A 153 -26.58 -5.03 1.44
N GLN A 154 -27.86 -4.95 1.74
CA GLN A 154 -28.57 -6.00 2.49
C GLN A 154 -28.65 -7.29 1.67
N ILE A 155 -28.76 -8.39 2.38
CA ILE A 155 -28.96 -9.70 1.77
C ILE A 155 -30.47 -9.98 1.79
N PRO A 156 -31.09 -10.24 0.64
CA PRO A 156 -32.49 -10.61 0.59
C PRO A 156 -32.74 -11.99 1.19
N ASP A 157 -33.95 -12.22 1.68
CA ASP A 157 -34.36 -13.55 2.16
C ASP A 157 -34.21 -14.59 1.06
N GLY A 158 -33.59 -15.71 1.42
CA GLY A 158 -33.22 -16.75 0.48
C GLY A 158 -31.90 -16.49 -0.26
N GLY A 159 -31.16 -15.45 0.12
CA GLY A 159 -29.81 -15.16 -0.37
C GLY A 159 -29.77 -14.27 -1.60
N GLY A 160 -28.62 -13.65 -1.81
CA GLY A 160 -28.36 -12.74 -2.92
C GLY A 160 -27.55 -13.36 -4.06
N TRP A 161 -27.00 -12.51 -4.92
CA TRP A 161 -26.23 -12.93 -6.09
C TRP A 161 -24.98 -13.78 -5.76
N ARG A 162 -24.45 -13.71 -4.54
CA ARG A 162 -23.32 -14.54 -4.12
C ARG A 162 -23.70 -16.01 -3.95
N LEU A 163 -24.96 -16.27 -3.56
CA LEU A 163 -25.48 -17.63 -3.41
C LEU A 163 -25.94 -18.20 -4.75
N HIS A 164 -26.65 -17.38 -5.54
CA HIS A 164 -27.34 -17.83 -6.75
C HIS A 164 -26.64 -17.48 -8.08
N GLY A 165 -25.55 -16.69 -8.03
CA GLY A 165 -24.90 -16.16 -9.22
C GLY A 165 -25.54 -14.84 -9.74
N ARG A 166 -24.75 -14.03 -10.44
CA ARG A 166 -25.16 -12.68 -10.93
C ARG A 166 -26.28 -12.71 -11.98
N GLY A 167 -26.47 -13.84 -12.66
CA GLY A 167 -27.48 -14.01 -13.71
C GLY A 167 -28.83 -14.48 -13.23
N HIS A 168 -28.97 -14.87 -11.98
CA HIS A 168 -30.19 -15.52 -11.47
C HIS A 168 -31.36 -14.52 -11.38
N ALA A 169 -32.55 -14.91 -11.88
CA ALA A 169 -33.73 -14.05 -11.94
C ALA A 169 -34.19 -13.53 -10.57
N LYS A 170 -34.03 -14.31 -9.49
CA LYS A 170 -34.31 -13.90 -8.12
C LYS A 170 -33.41 -12.77 -7.64
N ALA A 171 -32.12 -12.76 -8.04
CA ALA A 171 -31.17 -11.72 -7.64
C ALA A 171 -31.43 -10.36 -8.30
N ARG A 172 -32.14 -10.34 -9.44
CA ARG A 172 -32.45 -9.11 -10.21
C ARG A 172 -33.69 -8.36 -9.75
N LYS A 173 -34.63 -9.02 -9.08
CA LYS A 173 -35.96 -8.46 -8.79
C LYS A 173 -36.12 -7.86 -7.38
N GLN A 174 -35.25 -8.20 -6.43
CA GLN A 174 -35.37 -7.69 -5.05
C GLN A 174 -34.59 -6.39 -4.89
N ARG A 175 -35.29 -5.28 -4.70
CA ARG A 175 -34.68 -4.03 -4.22
C ARG A 175 -34.43 -4.18 -2.73
N VAL A 176 -33.22 -4.49 -2.36
CA VAL A 176 -32.76 -4.52 -0.97
C VAL A 176 -32.16 -3.18 -0.59
N GLY A 177 -32.32 -2.80 0.67
CA GLY A 177 -31.70 -1.60 1.24
C GLY A 177 -30.20 -1.77 1.53
N TYR A 178 -29.77 -1.04 2.52
CA TYR A 178 -28.39 -1.09 3.00
C TYR A 178 -28.36 -1.32 4.50
N THR A 179 -27.36 -2.05 4.96
CA THR A 179 -26.97 -2.12 6.37
C THR A 179 -25.72 -1.29 6.57
N TYR A 180 -25.64 -0.59 7.69
CA TYR A 180 -24.55 0.30 8.04
C TYR A 180 -23.75 -0.34 9.18
N LEU A 181 -22.55 -0.77 8.86
CA LEU A 181 -21.63 -1.35 9.85
C LEU A 181 -20.87 -0.22 10.55
N HIS A 182 -21.33 0.12 11.74
CA HIS A 182 -20.63 1.07 12.59
C HIS A 182 -19.52 0.32 13.32
N SER A 183 -18.29 0.78 13.19
CA SER A 183 -17.11 0.15 13.78
C SER A 183 -16.32 1.15 14.61
N ALA A 184 -15.86 0.70 15.76
CA ALA A 184 -14.94 1.41 16.64
C ALA A 184 -13.73 0.52 16.92
N ILE A 185 -12.51 1.04 16.79
CA ILE A 185 -11.28 0.31 17.09
C ILE A 185 -10.36 1.13 17.98
N ASP A 186 -9.84 0.53 19.05
CA ASP A 186 -8.79 1.15 19.83
C ASP A 186 -7.45 1.11 19.08
N GLY A 187 -6.85 2.26 18.96
CA GLY A 187 -5.65 2.45 18.17
C GLY A 187 -4.40 1.78 18.75
N TYR A 188 -4.40 1.41 20.02
CA TYR A 188 -3.29 0.73 20.67
C TYR A 188 -3.49 -0.79 20.70
N SER A 189 -4.54 -1.27 21.35
CA SER A 189 -4.82 -2.69 21.53
C SER A 189 -5.35 -3.37 20.27
N ARG A 190 -5.92 -2.61 19.33
CA ARG A 190 -6.68 -3.14 18.17
C ARG A 190 -8.01 -3.79 18.54
N LEU A 191 -8.41 -3.76 19.82
CA LEU A 191 -9.71 -4.21 20.23
C LEU A 191 -10.79 -3.48 19.44
N ALA A 192 -11.78 -4.21 18.94
CA ALA A 192 -12.78 -3.67 18.01
C ALA A 192 -14.20 -3.95 18.51
N TYR A 193 -15.10 -3.02 18.24
CA TYR A 193 -16.52 -3.13 18.47
C TYR A 193 -17.27 -2.78 17.19
N THR A 194 -18.20 -3.60 16.74
CA THR A 194 -18.95 -3.39 15.50
C THR A 194 -20.42 -3.75 15.67
N GLU A 195 -21.29 -2.93 15.14
CA GLU A 195 -22.73 -3.15 15.07
C GLU A 195 -23.24 -2.97 13.64
N ALA A 196 -24.18 -3.80 13.24
CA ALA A 196 -24.93 -3.69 12.01
C ALA A 196 -26.24 -2.92 12.27
N LEU A 197 -26.31 -1.66 11.83
CA LEU A 197 -27.41 -0.75 12.12
C LEU A 197 -28.14 -0.35 10.84
N GLU A 198 -29.36 0.19 10.98
CA GLU A 198 -30.28 0.54 9.89
C GLU A 198 -29.84 1.80 9.10
N ASN A 199 -29.09 2.69 9.72
CA ASN A 199 -28.70 3.98 9.12
C ASN A 199 -27.44 4.54 9.79
N GLU A 200 -26.95 5.66 9.23
CA GLU A 200 -25.80 6.41 9.74
C GLU A 200 -26.18 7.81 10.23
N THR A 201 -27.41 7.99 10.74
CA THR A 201 -27.82 9.29 11.30
C THR A 201 -26.98 9.66 12.52
N ALA A 202 -26.96 10.95 12.87
CA ALA A 202 -26.26 11.40 14.06
C ALA A 202 -26.77 10.73 15.35
N ALA A 203 -28.11 10.53 15.46
CA ALA A 203 -28.72 9.86 16.60
C ALA A 203 -28.24 8.40 16.72
N THR A 204 -28.27 7.63 15.62
CA THR A 204 -27.80 6.26 15.56
C THR A 204 -26.30 6.16 15.89
N THR A 205 -25.49 7.09 15.36
CA THR A 205 -24.04 7.14 15.62
C THR A 205 -23.73 7.49 17.07
N ILE A 206 -24.54 8.34 17.74
CA ILE A 206 -24.41 8.64 19.16
C ILE A 206 -24.74 7.42 20.00
N GLY A 207 -25.84 6.71 19.69
CA GLY A 207 -26.21 5.47 20.37
C GLY A 207 -25.11 4.41 20.23
N PHE A 208 -24.59 4.22 19.04
CA PHE A 208 -23.44 3.33 18.78
C PHE A 208 -22.21 3.75 19.61
N PHE A 209 -21.83 5.01 19.60
CA PHE A 209 -20.68 5.49 20.39
C PHE A 209 -20.85 5.24 21.88
N SER A 210 -22.04 5.39 22.43
CA SER A 210 -22.33 5.13 23.84
C SER A 210 -22.15 3.63 24.19
N ARG A 211 -22.66 2.72 23.36
CA ARG A 211 -22.49 1.27 23.53
C ARG A 211 -21.04 0.83 23.33
N ALA A 212 -20.36 1.37 22.29
CA ALA A 212 -18.95 1.11 22.08
C ALA A 212 -18.11 1.55 23.28
N ARG A 213 -18.40 2.71 23.87
CA ARG A 213 -17.72 3.17 25.08
C ARG A 213 -17.94 2.23 26.26
N ALA A 214 -19.16 1.75 26.46
CA ALA A 214 -19.46 0.77 27.51
C ALA A 214 -18.69 -0.55 27.27
N PHE A 215 -18.62 -1.02 26.03
CA PHE A 215 -17.82 -2.19 25.67
C PHE A 215 -16.33 -1.99 26.01
N PHE A 216 -15.74 -0.85 25.62
CA PHE A 216 -14.33 -0.56 25.92
C PHE A 216 -14.07 -0.42 27.41
N ALA A 217 -15.01 0.20 28.16
CA ALA A 217 -14.91 0.32 29.60
C ALA A 217 -14.93 -1.06 30.31
N ALA A 218 -15.78 -1.99 29.85
CA ALA A 218 -15.80 -3.36 30.34
C ALA A 218 -14.48 -4.12 30.11
N HIS A 219 -13.65 -3.65 29.16
CA HIS A 219 -12.32 -4.16 28.89
C HIS A 219 -11.20 -3.30 29.53
N GLY A 220 -11.51 -2.51 30.54
CA GLY A 220 -10.54 -1.68 31.26
C GLY A 220 -10.15 -0.37 30.54
N ILE A 221 -10.73 -0.06 29.37
CA ILE A 221 -10.49 1.21 28.67
C ILE A 221 -11.53 2.24 29.12
N THR A 222 -11.36 2.78 30.30
CA THR A 222 -12.31 3.73 30.92
C THR A 222 -12.10 5.17 30.47
N ARG A 223 -10.89 5.53 30.04
CA ARG A 223 -10.53 6.87 29.59
C ARG A 223 -10.28 6.92 28.09
N LEU A 224 -11.02 7.78 27.39
CA LEU A 224 -10.79 8.08 25.99
C LEU A 224 -10.10 9.46 25.86
N VAL A 225 -8.92 9.50 25.25
CA VAL A 225 -8.21 10.77 25.01
C VAL A 225 -8.64 11.38 23.68
N ARG A 226 -8.68 10.60 22.61
CA ARG A 226 -9.09 11.09 21.30
C ARG A 226 -10.08 10.14 20.65
N VAL A 227 -11.13 10.69 20.09
CA VAL A 227 -12.02 10.00 19.16
C VAL A 227 -11.71 10.53 17.76
N VAL A 228 -11.31 9.64 16.86
CA VAL A 228 -10.93 9.96 15.47
C VAL A 228 -12.01 9.49 14.52
N THR A 229 -12.52 10.39 13.70
CA THR A 229 -13.55 10.10 12.69
C THR A 229 -13.16 10.71 11.35
N ASP A 230 -13.82 10.31 10.29
CA ASP A 230 -13.81 11.04 9.04
C ASP A 230 -14.65 12.35 9.12
N ASN A 231 -14.97 12.95 7.97
CA ASN A 231 -15.77 14.16 7.87
C ASN A 231 -17.24 13.88 7.49
N GLY A 232 -17.74 12.68 7.73
CA GLY A 232 -19.15 12.33 7.49
C GLY A 232 -20.11 13.29 8.18
N SER A 233 -21.29 13.48 7.60
CA SER A 233 -22.32 14.41 8.12
C SER A 233 -22.75 14.05 9.55
N ASN A 234 -22.87 12.77 9.85
CA ASN A 234 -23.17 12.22 11.18
C ASN A 234 -22.12 12.64 12.23
N TYR A 235 -20.82 12.58 11.88
CA TYR A 235 -19.72 12.98 12.76
C TYR A 235 -19.53 14.50 12.88
N ARG A 236 -20.06 15.25 11.91
CA ARG A 236 -20.05 16.73 11.94
C ARG A 236 -21.23 17.32 12.71
N ALA A 237 -22.26 16.54 13.00
CA ALA A 237 -23.43 16.97 13.72
C ALA A 237 -23.05 17.54 15.09
N LYS A 238 -23.57 18.71 15.45
CA LYS A 238 -23.28 19.39 16.73
C LYS A 238 -23.59 18.51 17.94
N THR A 239 -24.65 17.70 17.86
CA THR A 239 -25.04 16.74 18.90
C THR A 239 -23.97 15.67 19.09
N PHE A 240 -23.47 15.04 18.02
CA PHE A 240 -22.41 14.05 18.08
C PHE A 240 -21.11 14.66 18.68
N VAL A 241 -20.68 15.82 18.16
CA VAL A 241 -19.47 16.50 18.64
C VAL A 241 -19.59 16.81 20.14
N ARG A 242 -20.76 17.29 20.60
CA ARG A 242 -21.00 17.57 22.02
C ARG A 242 -20.91 16.29 22.86
N THR A 243 -21.55 15.21 22.41
CA THR A 243 -21.52 13.92 23.10
C THR A 243 -20.10 13.38 23.20
N VAL A 244 -19.32 13.40 22.12
CA VAL A 244 -17.94 12.94 22.14
C VAL A 244 -17.08 13.77 23.09
N ASN A 245 -17.19 15.09 23.05
CA ASN A 245 -16.42 15.99 23.91
C ASN A 245 -16.81 15.90 25.41
N ALA A 246 -17.98 15.39 25.73
CA ALA A 246 -18.39 15.09 27.10
C ALA A 246 -17.70 13.81 27.66
N HIS A 247 -17.23 12.94 26.80
CA HIS A 247 -16.70 11.61 27.16
C HIS A 247 -15.26 11.34 26.71
N ALA A 248 -14.67 12.22 25.91
CA ALA A 248 -13.29 12.15 25.47
C ALA A 248 -12.65 13.54 25.55
N SER A 249 -11.33 13.57 25.74
CA SER A 249 -10.62 14.85 25.82
C SER A 249 -10.66 15.62 24.50
N ARG A 250 -10.80 14.94 23.37
CA ARG A 250 -10.81 15.57 22.04
C ARG A 250 -11.53 14.73 20.99
N HIS A 251 -12.44 15.36 20.23
CA HIS A 251 -12.88 14.85 18.94
C HIS A 251 -11.93 15.35 17.84
N GLN A 252 -11.34 14.46 17.07
CA GLN A 252 -10.41 14.76 15.98
C GLN A 252 -10.97 14.22 14.68
N ARG A 253 -11.27 15.09 13.74
CA ARG A 253 -11.64 14.70 12.38
C ARG A 253 -10.39 14.57 11.50
N THR A 254 -10.41 13.64 10.55
CA THR A 254 -9.34 13.49 9.55
C THR A 254 -9.26 14.75 8.68
N ARG A 255 -8.05 15.07 8.20
CA ARG A 255 -7.90 16.12 7.20
C ARG A 255 -8.43 15.62 5.86
N PRO A 256 -9.07 16.48 5.06
CA PRO A 256 -9.47 16.13 3.70
C PRO A 256 -8.28 15.52 2.93
N TYR A 257 -8.54 14.52 2.12
CA TYR A 257 -7.54 13.81 1.31
C TYR A 257 -6.36 13.19 2.08
N THR A 258 -6.54 12.92 3.39
CA THR A 258 -5.51 12.29 4.21
C THR A 258 -6.05 10.99 4.86
N PRO A 259 -6.24 9.91 4.08
CA PRO A 259 -6.84 8.65 4.58
C PRO A 259 -5.99 7.99 5.68
N ARG A 260 -4.70 8.28 5.76
CA ARG A 260 -3.79 7.72 6.77
C ARG A 260 -4.24 7.96 8.22
N HIS A 261 -5.08 8.98 8.45
CA HIS A 261 -5.53 9.30 9.81
C HIS A 261 -6.53 8.29 10.35
N ASN A 262 -7.34 7.64 9.52
CA ASN A 262 -8.32 6.62 9.92
C ASN A 262 -7.95 5.18 9.48
N GLY A 263 -6.74 5.00 8.96
CA GLY A 263 -6.29 3.74 8.36
C GLY A 263 -6.37 2.50 9.26
N LYS A 264 -6.53 2.66 10.59
CA LYS A 264 -6.68 1.52 11.51
C LYS A 264 -8.07 0.90 11.41
N VAL A 265 -9.12 1.71 11.43
CA VAL A 265 -10.49 1.21 11.27
C VAL A 265 -10.77 0.80 9.83
N GLU A 266 -10.21 1.51 8.84
CA GLU A 266 -10.31 1.10 7.44
C GLU A 266 -9.69 -0.28 7.20
N ARG A 267 -8.51 -0.55 7.80
CA ARG A 267 -7.89 -1.86 7.73
C ARG A 267 -8.72 -2.93 8.43
N TYR A 268 -9.26 -2.63 9.59
CA TYR A 268 -10.17 -3.52 10.31
C TYR A 268 -11.40 -3.87 9.45
N GLN A 269 -12.05 -2.87 8.89
CA GLN A 269 -13.21 -3.07 8.01
C GLN A 269 -12.88 -3.86 6.73
N ARG A 270 -11.66 -3.74 6.22
CA ARG A 270 -11.20 -4.57 5.11
C ARG A 270 -11.06 -6.03 5.56
N ILE A 271 -10.45 -6.29 6.69
CA ILE A 271 -10.31 -7.65 7.24
C ILE A 271 -11.70 -8.26 7.51
N LEU A 272 -12.61 -7.50 8.13
CA LEU A 272 -14.00 -7.93 8.32
C LEU A 272 -14.67 -8.28 6.98
N ALA A 273 -14.42 -7.48 5.95
CA ALA A 273 -14.99 -7.73 4.62
C ALA A 273 -14.42 -9.01 4.00
N GLU A 274 -13.12 -9.23 4.07
CA GLU A 274 -12.42 -10.36 3.48
C GLU A 274 -12.70 -11.67 4.24
N GLU A 275 -12.70 -11.64 5.57
CA GLU A 275 -12.76 -12.84 6.41
C GLU A 275 -14.19 -13.20 6.86
N CYS A 276 -15.17 -12.27 6.78
CA CYS A 276 -16.55 -12.52 7.17
C CYS A 276 -17.53 -12.18 6.05
N LEU A 277 -17.67 -10.88 5.68
CA LEU A 277 -18.78 -10.44 4.82
C LEU A 277 -18.75 -11.07 3.44
N TYR A 278 -17.58 -11.40 2.92
CA TYR A 278 -17.37 -11.91 1.57
C TYR A 278 -16.74 -13.30 1.52
N ALA A 279 -16.35 -13.85 2.67
CA ALA A 279 -15.83 -15.21 2.78
C ALA A 279 -16.93 -16.25 2.57
N HIS A 280 -18.15 -15.92 2.96
CA HIS A 280 -19.29 -16.82 2.92
C HIS A 280 -20.47 -16.21 2.14
N ALA A 281 -21.34 -17.06 1.63
CA ALA A 281 -22.64 -16.66 1.11
C ALA A 281 -23.68 -16.86 2.22
N PHE A 282 -24.51 -15.84 2.48
CA PHE A 282 -25.54 -15.84 3.52
C PHE A 282 -26.93 -15.95 2.88
N TYR A 283 -27.84 -16.62 3.57
CA TYR A 283 -29.23 -16.78 3.14
C TYR A 283 -30.11 -15.59 3.54
N SER A 284 -29.71 -14.82 4.55
CA SER A 284 -30.46 -13.65 5.03
C SER A 284 -29.52 -12.59 5.63
N GLU A 285 -30.07 -11.40 5.83
CA GLU A 285 -29.37 -10.32 6.53
C GLU A 285 -29.12 -10.63 8.01
N ASP A 286 -30.06 -11.33 8.65
CA ASP A 286 -29.96 -11.72 10.06
C ASP A 286 -28.85 -12.75 10.27
N GLU A 287 -28.72 -13.74 9.39
CA GLU A 287 -27.60 -14.68 9.40
C GLU A 287 -26.25 -13.93 9.29
N ARG A 288 -26.17 -12.93 8.40
CA ARG A 288 -24.95 -12.12 8.29
C ARG A 288 -24.68 -11.28 9.54
N ARG A 289 -25.71 -10.72 10.18
CA ARG A 289 -25.58 -9.98 11.45
C ARG A 289 -25.02 -10.87 12.57
N GLU A 290 -25.53 -12.08 12.67
CA GLU A 290 -25.03 -13.07 13.63
C GLU A 290 -23.57 -13.44 13.34
N ALA A 291 -23.25 -13.75 12.09
CA ALA A 291 -21.88 -14.05 11.66
C ALA A 291 -20.91 -12.91 11.96
N ILE A 292 -21.32 -11.64 11.80
CA ILE A 292 -20.50 -10.47 12.17
C ILE A 292 -20.23 -10.48 13.68
N SER A 293 -21.22 -10.75 14.51
CA SER A 293 -21.06 -10.82 15.97
C SER A 293 -20.06 -11.89 16.39
N VAL A 294 -20.21 -13.10 15.85
CA VAL A 294 -19.29 -14.23 16.08
C VAL A 294 -17.88 -13.88 15.60
N TRP A 295 -17.76 -13.29 14.40
CA TRP A 295 -16.47 -12.92 13.85
C TRP A 295 -15.78 -11.81 14.67
N VAL A 296 -16.50 -10.80 15.15
CA VAL A 296 -15.94 -9.74 16.02
C VAL A 296 -15.39 -10.34 17.30
N HIS A 297 -16.10 -11.30 17.88
CA HIS A 297 -15.59 -12.06 19.05
C HIS A 297 -14.30 -12.80 18.69
N HIS A 298 -14.30 -13.57 17.59
CA HIS A 298 -13.09 -14.25 17.10
C HIS A 298 -11.94 -13.27 16.84
N TYR A 299 -12.19 -12.15 16.20
CA TYR A 299 -11.17 -11.11 15.94
C TYR A 299 -10.53 -10.61 17.22
N ASN A 300 -11.32 -10.36 18.26
CA ASN A 300 -10.84 -9.79 19.50
C ASN A 300 -10.07 -10.80 20.39
N TYR A 301 -10.50 -12.04 20.42
CA TYR A 301 -10.02 -13.02 21.41
C TYR A 301 -9.22 -14.19 20.84
N HIS A 302 -9.29 -14.43 19.54
CA HIS A 302 -8.69 -15.63 18.94
C HIS A 302 -7.79 -15.33 17.74
N ARG A 303 -8.06 -14.24 17.00
CA ARG A 303 -7.33 -13.95 15.78
C ARG A 303 -5.96 -13.36 16.07
N PRO A 304 -4.83 -13.97 15.59
CA PRO A 304 -3.51 -13.38 15.68
C PRO A 304 -3.43 -12.04 14.98
N HIS A 305 -2.77 -11.07 15.61
CA HIS A 305 -2.61 -9.73 15.05
C HIS A 305 -1.15 -9.27 15.14
N THR A 306 -0.50 -9.01 14.00
CA THR A 306 0.92 -8.60 13.92
C THR A 306 1.28 -7.38 14.79
N ALA A 307 0.37 -6.39 14.90
CA ALA A 307 0.60 -5.24 15.77
C ALA A 307 0.49 -5.58 17.28
N CYS A 308 0.05 -6.78 17.62
CA CYS A 308 -0.07 -7.30 18.97
C CYS A 308 0.92 -8.46 19.23
N ALA A 309 2.04 -8.48 18.52
CA ALA A 309 3.04 -9.56 18.59
C ALA A 309 2.42 -10.95 18.30
N ASP A 310 1.56 -11.01 17.29
CA ASP A 310 0.82 -12.17 16.84
C ASP A 310 -0.14 -12.77 17.88
N GLN A 311 -0.47 -12.00 18.93
CA GLN A 311 -1.49 -12.32 19.91
C GLN A 311 -2.82 -11.64 19.55
N PRO A 312 -3.96 -12.15 20.05
CA PRO A 312 -5.26 -11.50 19.88
C PRO A 312 -5.31 -10.09 20.49
N PRO A 313 -6.11 -9.15 19.93
CA PRO A 313 -6.25 -7.79 20.43
C PRO A 313 -6.55 -7.65 21.93
N ALA A 314 -7.38 -8.54 22.48
CA ALA A 314 -7.77 -8.52 23.89
C ALA A 314 -6.60 -8.70 24.85
N THR A 315 -5.55 -9.42 24.48
CA THR A 315 -4.36 -9.63 25.34
C THR A 315 -3.66 -8.33 25.69
N ARG A 316 -3.66 -7.34 24.78
CA ARG A 316 -3.01 -6.04 25.02
C ARG A 316 -3.77 -5.13 25.97
N VAL A 317 -4.98 -5.48 26.34
CA VAL A 317 -5.78 -4.73 27.33
C VAL A 317 -5.58 -5.34 28.72
N HIS A 318 -5.53 -6.66 28.79
CA HIS A 318 -5.37 -7.39 30.06
C HIS A 318 -3.98 -7.23 30.69
N GLU A 319 -2.92 -7.14 29.89
CA GLU A 319 -1.53 -6.94 30.40
C GLU A 319 -1.35 -5.69 31.30
N ARG A 320 -2.24 -4.70 31.18
CA ARG A 320 -2.18 -3.49 32.05
C ARG A 320 -3.10 -3.55 33.26
N VAL A 321 -4.12 -4.39 33.23
CA VAL A 321 -5.02 -4.58 34.39
C VAL A 321 -4.33 -5.43 35.46
N ASP A 322 -3.55 -6.42 35.04
CA ASP A 322 -2.78 -7.27 35.97
C ASP A 322 -1.66 -6.51 36.68
N ASN A 323 -1.07 -5.48 36.06
CA ASN A 323 -0.06 -4.63 36.69
C ASN A 323 -0.62 -3.64 37.74
N VAL A 324 -1.94 -3.42 37.76
CA VAL A 324 -2.59 -2.59 38.80
C VAL A 324 -3.00 -3.40 40.02
N MET A 325 -3.17 -4.71 39.85
CA MET A 325 -3.54 -5.61 40.97
C MET A 325 -2.35 -6.12 41.80
N THR A 326 -1.12 -5.93 41.33
CA THR A 326 0.11 -6.35 42.05
C THR A 326 0.73 -5.27 42.90
N SER A 327 0.07 -4.12 43.09
CA SER A 327 0.54 -3.00 43.88
C SER A 327 -0.27 -2.75 45.17
N TYR A 328 -0.80 -3.82 45.76
CA TYR A 328 -1.40 -3.76 47.14
C TYR A 328 -0.76 -4.82 48.02
#